data_7f811b1a4fa9bc979e00dec6a02eb811
#
_entry.id   7f811b1a4fa9bc979e00dec6a02eb811
#
_cell.length_a   1.000
_cell.length_b   1.000
_cell.length_c   1.000
_cell.angle_alpha   90.00
_cell.angle_beta   90.00
_cell.angle_gamma   90.00
#
_symmetry.space_group_name_H-M   'P 1'
#
loop_
_entity.id
_entity.type
_entity.pdbx_description
1 polymer ?
#
loop_
_entity_poly.entity_id
_entity_poly.type
_entity_poly.pdbx_seq_one_letter_code
_entity_poly.pdbx_strand_id
1 'polypeptide(L)'
;LFQDKICYVDYAHTPDALKSVLDYLRSSYKGKIITLFGCGGERDSSKRGDMGKIAQEKSDFQIITNDNPRNEDPKKIVAQIVKDMNLKNFDVIFDRKEAISEGLKKLKKLEQESVLLIAGKGHENFQILKDKEIEFNDLSILNELKDVI
;
A
#
# COMPACT_ATOMS: atom_id res chain seq x y z
N LEU A 1 8.85 6.62 14.58
CA LEU A 1 7.94 7.61 14.03
C LEU A 1 6.75 7.92 14.92
N PHE A 2 6.09 6.99 15.52
CA PHE A 2 5.17 7.17 16.64
C PHE A 2 5.63 6.19 17.71
N GLN A 3 6.34 6.62 18.75
CA GLN A 3 6.70 5.75 19.87
C GLN A 3 6.61 4.24 19.55
N ASP A 4 7.62 3.68 18.89
CA ASP A 4 7.71 2.27 18.49
C ASP A 4 6.84 1.81 17.30
N LYS A 5 6.29 2.74 16.52
CA LYS A 5 5.61 2.45 15.25
C LYS A 5 6.52 2.76 14.06
N ILE A 6 6.51 1.91 13.07
CA ILE A 6 7.43 1.99 11.94
C ILE A 6 6.64 2.08 10.64
N CYS A 7 7.06 3.04 9.79
CA CYS A 7 6.52 3.16 8.44
C CYS A 7 7.65 2.98 7.44
N TYR A 8 7.42 2.14 6.45
CA TYR A 8 8.29 1.96 5.30
C TYR A 8 7.61 2.48 4.04
N VAL A 9 8.37 3.21 3.24
CA VAL A 9 8.01 3.57 1.87
C VAL A 9 8.95 2.83 0.95
N ASP A 10 8.41 2.01 0.05
CA ASP A 10 9.19 1.12 -0.81
C ASP A 10 8.68 1.15 -2.25
N TYR A 11 9.58 0.96 -3.21
CA TYR A 11 9.25 0.91 -4.64
C TYR A 11 8.69 -0.43 -5.10
N ALA A 12 8.55 -1.42 -4.22
CA ALA A 12 8.06 -2.76 -4.56
C ALA A 12 6.73 -2.70 -5.31
N HIS A 13 6.76 -2.97 -6.62
CA HIS A 13 5.62 -2.92 -7.53
C HIS A 13 5.46 -4.21 -8.36
N THR A 14 6.16 -5.25 -7.99
CA THR A 14 6.06 -6.60 -8.57
C THR A 14 5.74 -7.62 -7.47
N PRO A 15 5.16 -8.78 -7.81
CA PRO A 15 4.91 -9.85 -6.84
C PRO A 15 6.16 -10.26 -6.06
N ASP A 16 7.27 -10.49 -6.74
CA ASP A 16 8.53 -10.90 -6.12
C ASP A 16 9.10 -9.84 -5.18
N ALA A 17 9.07 -8.57 -5.61
CA ALA A 17 9.56 -7.47 -4.78
C ALA A 17 8.67 -7.28 -3.54
N LEU A 18 7.36 -7.35 -3.69
CA LEU A 18 6.42 -7.25 -2.56
C LEU A 18 6.62 -8.41 -1.57
N LYS A 19 6.77 -9.62 -2.09
CA LYS A 19 7.08 -10.81 -1.27
C LYS A 19 8.36 -10.60 -0.47
N SER A 20 9.43 -10.15 -1.12
CA SER A 20 10.74 -9.97 -0.49
C SER A 20 10.70 -8.95 0.65
N VAL A 21 10.08 -7.79 0.45
CA VAL A 21 9.98 -6.78 1.50
C VAL A 21 9.10 -7.26 2.65
N LEU A 22 8.00 -7.96 2.39
CA LEU A 22 7.13 -8.50 3.43
C LEU A 22 7.81 -9.62 4.23
N ASP A 23 8.59 -10.49 3.59
CA ASP A 23 9.38 -11.52 4.27
C ASP A 23 10.43 -10.89 5.20
N TYR A 24 11.10 -9.83 4.73
CA TYR A 24 12.03 -9.06 5.56
C TYR A 24 11.34 -8.45 6.79
N LEU A 25 10.21 -7.77 6.58
CA LEU A 25 9.47 -7.13 7.67
C LEU A 25 8.96 -8.16 8.70
N ARG A 26 8.47 -9.30 8.21
CA ARG A 26 8.01 -10.38 9.10
C ARG A 26 9.13 -10.99 9.93
N SER A 27 10.35 -11.07 9.39
CA SER A 27 11.52 -11.56 10.14
C SER A 27 12.05 -10.53 11.14
N SER A 28 11.87 -9.25 10.88
CA SER A 28 12.44 -8.15 11.66
C SER A 28 11.51 -7.64 12.77
N TYR A 29 10.19 -7.81 12.63
CA TYR A 29 9.19 -7.24 13.54
C TYR A 29 8.20 -8.29 14.01
N LYS A 30 7.88 -8.24 15.31
CA LYS A 30 6.94 -9.18 15.94
C LYS A 30 5.49 -8.72 15.89
N GLY A 31 5.26 -7.41 15.72
CA GLY A 31 3.94 -6.81 15.68
C GLY A 31 3.18 -7.08 14.37
N LYS A 32 2.08 -6.37 14.20
CA LYS A 32 1.25 -6.49 13.00
C LYS A 32 1.85 -5.74 11.82
N ILE A 33 1.61 -6.24 10.62
CA ILE A 33 2.01 -5.60 9.36
C ILE A 33 0.75 -5.18 8.60
N ILE A 34 0.66 -3.90 8.31
CA ILE A 34 -0.32 -3.32 7.38
C ILE A 34 0.39 -3.07 6.06
N THR A 35 -0.16 -3.57 4.96
CA THR A 35 0.37 -3.33 3.61
C THR A 35 -0.57 -2.44 2.83
N LEU A 36 -0.09 -1.29 2.37
CA LEU A 36 -0.82 -0.36 1.52
C LEU A 36 -0.17 -0.37 0.13
N PHE A 37 -0.94 -0.66 -0.89
CA PHE A 37 -0.45 -0.67 -2.28
C PHE A 37 -1.59 -0.55 -3.29
N GLY A 38 -1.21 -0.28 -4.53
CA GLY A 38 -2.03 -0.39 -5.72
C GLY A 38 -1.21 -0.92 -6.88
N CYS A 39 -1.84 -1.04 -8.04
CA CYS A 39 -1.16 -1.40 -9.29
C CYS A 39 -1.38 -0.34 -10.35
N GLY A 40 -0.40 -0.15 -11.21
CA GLY A 40 -0.48 0.79 -12.32
C GLY A 40 -1.52 0.37 -13.36
N GLY A 41 -2.21 1.35 -13.91
CA GLY A 41 -3.05 1.18 -15.10
C GLY A 41 -2.19 1.16 -16.36
N GLU A 42 -2.72 0.57 -17.45
CA GLU A 42 -2.04 0.44 -18.74
C GLU A 42 -0.66 -0.25 -18.62
N ARG A 43 -0.57 -1.19 -17.70
CA ARG A 43 0.60 -2.03 -17.42
C ARG A 43 0.18 -3.49 -17.37
N ASP A 44 1.13 -4.37 -17.15
CA ASP A 44 0.87 -5.80 -17.02
C ASP A 44 -0.15 -6.08 -15.91
N SER A 45 -1.35 -6.47 -16.31
CA SER A 45 -2.45 -6.79 -15.39
C SER A 45 -2.35 -8.18 -14.76
N SER A 46 -1.51 -9.07 -15.33
CA SER A 46 -1.38 -10.45 -14.84
C SER A 46 -0.84 -10.53 -13.41
N LYS A 47 -0.04 -9.56 -12.99
CA LYS A 47 0.55 -9.50 -11.65
C LYS A 47 -0.41 -9.06 -10.54
N ARG A 48 -1.56 -8.46 -10.88
CA ARG A 48 -2.45 -7.81 -9.91
C ARG A 48 -3.00 -8.79 -8.88
N GLY A 49 -3.53 -9.92 -9.33
CA GLY A 49 -4.04 -10.96 -8.44
C GLY A 49 -2.97 -11.58 -7.56
N ASP A 50 -1.79 -11.81 -8.12
CA ASP A 50 -0.64 -12.34 -7.36
C ASP A 50 -0.19 -11.38 -6.26
N MET A 51 -0.16 -10.09 -6.52
CA MET A 51 0.19 -9.08 -5.51
C MET A 51 -0.84 -9.03 -4.38
N GLY A 52 -2.13 -9.08 -4.69
CA GLY A 52 -3.19 -9.15 -3.68
C GLY A 52 -3.05 -10.39 -2.78
N LYS A 53 -2.82 -11.53 -3.39
CA LYS A 53 -2.62 -12.80 -2.68
C LYS A 53 -1.39 -12.78 -1.78
N ILE A 54 -0.26 -12.31 -2.28
CA ILE A 54 0.98 -12.18 -1.51
C ILE A 54 0.80 -11.23 -0.32
N ALA A 55 0.18 -10.07 -0.54
CA ALA A 55 -0.09 -9.11 0.53
C ALA A 55 -0.96 -9.74 1.63
N GLN A 56 -1.99 -10.51 1.26
CA GLN A 56 -2.87 -11.18 2.22
C GLN A 56 -2.17 -12.29 2.99
N GLU A 57 -1.33 -13.09 2.33
CA GLU A 57 -0.61 -14.19 2.95
C GLU A 57 0.48 -13.72 3.93
N LYS A 58 1.10 -12.56 3.65
CA LYS A 58 2.31 -12.11 4.36
C LYS A 58 2.12 -10.92 5.27
N SER A 59 0.97 -10.28 5.25
CA SER A 59 0.63 -9.19 6.17
C SER A 59 -0.73 -9.42 6.84
N ASP A 60 -0.97 -8.69 7.92
CA ASP A 60 -2.14 -8.89 8.77
C ASP A 60 -3.36 -8.10 8.29
N PHE A 61 -3.13 -6.98 7.61
CA PHE A 61 -4.18 -6.13 7.05
C PHE A 61 -3.69 -5.45 5.76
N GLN A 62 -4.60 -5.27 4.79
CA GLN A 62 -4.27 -4.64 3.54
C GLN A 62 -5.14 -3.40 3.29
N ILE A 63 -4.55 -2.38 2.69
CA ILE A 63 -5.26 -1.23 2.15
C ILE A 63 -4.94 -1.16 0.65
N ILE A 64 -5.95 -1.39 -0.16
CA ILE A 64 -5.82 -1.35 -1.62
C ILE A 64 -6.21 0.05 -2.09
N THR A 65 -5.33 0.69 -2.82
CA THR A 65 -5.50 2.08 -3.27
C THR A 65 -5.02 2.28 -4.69
N ASN A 66 -5.14 3.49 -5.21
CA ASN A 66 -4.56 3.85 -6.50
C ASN A 66 -3.03 3.97 -6.40
N ASP A 67 -2.37 3.41 -7.41
CA ASP A 67 -1.00 3.77 -7.80
C ASP A 67 -1.09 4.87 -8.87
N ASN A 68 -0.83 4.55 -10.13
CA ASN A 68 -1.06 5.40 -11.30
C ASN A 68 -2.13 4.75 -12.19
N PRO A 69 -3.42 5.02 -11.99
CA PRO A 69 -4.47 4.36 -12.78
C PRO A 69 -4.44 4.74 -14.27
N ARG A 70 -3.86 5.89 -14.62
CA ARG A 70 -3.83 6.40 -15.98
C ARG A 70 -5.23 6.46 -16.59
N ASN A 71 -5.44 5.94 -17.79
CA ASN A 71 -6.76 5.92 -18.44
C ASN A 71 -7.59 4.67 -18.12
N GLU A 72 -7.04 3.75 -17.35
CA GLU A 72 -7.76 2.55 -16.94
C GLU A 72 -8.68 2.84 -15.75
N ASP A 73 -9.84 2.19 -15.71
CA ASP A 73 -10.79 2.35 -14.60
C ASP A 73 -10.18 1.83 -13.28
N PRO A 74 -10.01 2.67 -12.25
CA PRO A 74 -9.49 2.26 -10.96
C PRO A 74 -10.25 1.09 -10.34
N LYS A 75 -11.56 1.01 -10.54
CA LYS A 75 -12.39 -0.08 -10.03
C LYS A 75 -12.03 -1.42 -10.64
N LYS A 76 -11.68 -1.45 -11.93
CA LYS A 76 -11.21 -2.67 -12.60
C LYS A 76 -9.87 -3.13 -12.07
N ILE A 77 -8.94 -2.18 -11.86
CA ILE A 77 -7.62 -2.49 -11.29
C ILE A 77 -7.79 -3.14 -9.92
N VAL A 78 -8.56 -2.51 -9.03
CA VAL A 78 -8.82 -3.03 -7.69
C VAL A 78 -9.52 -4.39 -7.72
N ALA A 79 -10.53 -4.57 -8.57
CA ALA A 79 -11.23 -5.85 -8.72
C ALA A 79 -10.26 -6.99 -9.09
N GLN A 80 -9.26 -6.73 -9.92
CA GLN A 80 -8.25 -7.71 -10.28
C GLN A 80 -7.25 -7.99 -9.15
N ILE A 81 -6.91 -6.99 -8.34
CA ILE A 81 -6.05 -7.18 -7.17
C ILE A 81 -6.73 -8.09 -6.14
N VAL A 82 -8.00 -7.85 -5.84
CA VAL A 82 -8.71 -8.53 -4.73
C VAL A 82 -9.38 -9.84 -5.13
N LYS A 83 -9.41 -10.20 -6.40
CA LYS A 83 -10.18 -11.35 -6.91
C LYS A 83 -9.84 -12.68 -6.22
N ASP A 84 -8.59 -12.89 -5.85
CA ASP A 84 -8.10 -14.10 -5.20
C ASP A 84 -7.80 -13.91 -3.70
N MET A 85 -8.21 -12.77 -3.14
CA MET A 85 -8.11 -12.51 -1.71
C MET A 85 -9.30 -13.13 -0.98
N ASN A 86 -9.05 -14.17 -0.21
CA ASN A 86 -10.10 -14.98 0.43
C ASN A 86 -10.57 -14.41 1.78
N LEU A 87 -9.71 -13.68 2.48
CA LEU A 87 -10.01 -13.07 3.77
C LEU A 87 -10.48 -11.62 3.55
N LYS A 88 -11.45 -11.19 4.36
CA LYS A 88 -11.96 -9.80 4.32
C LYS A 88 -11.27 -8.91 5.35
N ASN A 89 -9.97 -9.01 5.46
CA ASN A 89 -9.12 -8.18 6.31
C ASN A 89 -8.44 -7.05 5.52
N PHE A 90 -9.14 -6.48 4.55
CA PHE A 90 -8.66 -5.37 3.74
C PHE A 90 -9.72 -4.28 3.57
N ASP A 91 -9.25 -3.07 3.34
CA ASP A 91 -10.06 -1.94 2.90
C ASP A 91 -9.66 -1.53 1.47
N VAL A 92 -10.62 -0.95 0.74
CA VAL A 92 -10.39 -0.31 -0.55
C VAL A 92 -10.62 1.19 -0.38
N ILE A 93 -9.58 1.98 -0.59
CA ILE A 93 -9.62 3.45 -0.48
C ILE A 93 -8.92 4.02 -1.71
N PHE A 94 -9.66 4.54 -2.67
CA PHE A 94 -9.12 4.98 -3.96
C PHE A 94 -8.18 6.18 -3.85
N ASP A 95 -8.50 7.15 -3.01
CA ASP A 95 -7.61 8.28 -2.75
C ASP A 95 -6.41 7.83 -1.93
N ARG A 96 -5.20 7.96 -2.51
CA ARG A 96 -3.98 7.44 -1.88
C ARG A 96 -3.59 8.21 -0.62
N LYS A 97 -3.84 9.53 -0.56
CA LYS A 97 -3.60 10.30 0.66
C LYS A 97 -4.52 9.87 1.79
N GLU A 98 -5.81 9.67 1.49
CA GLU A 98 -6.78 9.13 2.45
C GLU A 98 -6.38 7.72 2.90
N ALA A 99 -5.94 6.86 1.98
CA ALA A 99 -5.46 5.53 2.30
C ALA A 99 -4.27 5.55 3.27
N ILE A 100 -3.30 6.43 3.05
CA ILE A 100 -2.15 6.60 3.96
C ILE A 100 -2.62 7.10 5.34
N SER A 101 -3.56 8.07 5.37
CA SER A 101 -4.15 8.55 6.63
C SER A 101 -4.81 7.42 7.42
N GLU A 102 -5.63 6.60 6.78
CA GLU A 102 -6.28 5.46 7.43
C GLU A 102 -5.27 4.39 7.88
N GLY A 103 -4.24 4.15 7.07
CA GLY A 103 -3.13 3.26 7.45
C GLY A 103 -2.42 3.71 8.73
N LEU A 104 -2.15 5.01 8.85
CA LEU A 104 -1.55 5.60 10.06
C LEU A 104 -2.47 5.49 11.28
N LYS A 105 -3.76 5.79 11.12
CA LYS A 105 -4.74 5.64 12.20
C LYS A 105 -4.85 4.21 12.70
N LYS A 106 -4.84 3.24 11.78
CA LYS A 106 -4.81 1.82 12.15
C LYS A 106 -3.52 1.46 12.87
N LEU A 107 -2.37 1.86 12.33
CA LEU A 107 -1.07 1.58 12.92
C LEU A 107 -0.97 2.11 14.35
N LYS A 108 -1.46 3.32 14.59
CA LYS A 108 -1.45 3.95 15.92
C LYS A 108 -2.18 3.12 16.99
N LYS A 109 -3.22 2.39 16.60
CA LYS A 109 -4.03 1.56 17.51
C LYS A 109 -3.43 0.17 17.78
N LEU A 110 -2.44 -0.24 17.00
CA LEU A 110 -1.82 -1.55 17.13
C LEU A 110 -0.75 -1.58 18.22
N GLU A 111 -0.30 -2.78 18.55
CA GLU A 111 0.78 -3.01 19.52
C GLU A 111 2.13 -2.49 19.01
N GLN A 112 3.12 -2.46 19.90
CA GLN A 112 4.50 -2.10 19.59
C GLN A 112 5.07 -2.97 18.47
N GLU A 113 6.09 -2.47 17.78
CA GLU A 113 6.76 -3.11 16.66
C GLU A 113 5.85 -3.41 15.45
N SER A 114 4.63 -2.82 15.42
CA SER A 114 3.77 -2.92 14.25
C SER A 114 4.24 -1.99 13.14
N VAL A 115 4.02 -2.41 11.90
CA VAL A 115 4.59 -1.77 10.69
C VAL A 115 3.49 -1.41 9.71
N LEU A 116 3.61 -0.21 9.11
CA LEU A 116 2.89 0.18 7.89
C LEU A 116 3.87 0.18 6.71
N LEU A 117 3.65 -0.70 5.76
CA LEU A 117 4.34 -0.70 4.47
C LEU A 117 3.50 0.05 3.44
N ILE A 118 4.05 1.10 2.86
CA ILE A 118 3.49 1.83 1.72
C ILE A 118 4.31 1.46 0.49
N ALA A 119 3.75 0.63 -0.38
CA ALA A 119 4.47 0.03 -1.49
C ALA A 119 3.97 0.50 -2.86
N GLY A 120 4.86 0.44 -3.84
CA GLY A 120 4.59 0.60 -5.26
C GLY A 120 5.18 1.85 -5.88
N LYS A 121 5.12 2.99 -5.22
CA LYS A 121 5.58 4.27 -5.77
C LYS A 121 6.97 4.69 -5.32
N GLY A 122 7.39 4.27 -4.12
CA GLY A 122 8.72 4.60 -3.60
C GLY A 122 9.01 6.10 -3.62
N HIS A 123 10.00 6.49 -4.41
CA HIS A 123 10.46 7.87 -4.57
C HIS A 123 9.76 8.67 -5.68
N GLU A 124 8.75 8.10 -6.33
CA GLU A 124 8.00 8.84 -7.37
C GLU A 124 7.36 10.12 -6.80
N ASN A 125 7.41 11.20 -7.58
CA ASN A 125 6.92 12.52 -7.18
C ASN A 125 5.58 12.90 -7.78
N PHE A 126 4.98 12.04 -8.60
CA PHE A 126 3.73 12.30 -9.30
C PHE A 126 2.81 11.11 -9.23
N GLN A 127 1.51 11.39 -9.30
CA GLN A 127 0.48 10.40 -9.54
C GLN A 127 -0.22 10.72 -10.86
N ILE A 128 -0.32 9.71 -11.74
CA ILE A 128 -0.90 9.85 -13.08
C ILE A 128 -2.35 9.38 -13.01
N LEU A 129 -3.28 10.32 -13.05
CA LEU A 129 -4.71 10.13 -13.15
C LEU A 129 -5.16 10.27 -14.60
N LYS A 130 -6.43 10.00 -14.90
CA LYS A 130 -6.96 9.90 -16.27
C LYS A 130 -6.48 11.01 -17.21
N ASP A 131 -6.69 12.27 -16.84
CA ASP A 131 -6.43 13.42 -17.70
C ASP A 131 -5.37 14.37 -17.13
N LYS A 132 -4.69 13.96 -16.06
CA LYS A 132 -3.76 14.84 -15.35
C LYS A 132 -2.70 14.08 -14.60
N GLU A 133 -1.60 14.76 -14.41
CA GLU A 133 -0.53 14.38 -13.51
C GLU A 133 -0.57 15.33 -12.32
N ILE A 134 -0.63 14.81 -11.12
CA ILE A 134 -0.60 15.61 -9.89
C ILE A 134 0.70 15.36 -9.15
N GLU A 135 1.17 16.38 -8.45
CA GLU A 135 2.30 16.22 -7.54
C GLU A 135 1.87 15.34 -6.35
N PHE A 136 2.63 14.28 -6.14
CA PHE A 136 2.34 13.30 -5.09
C PHE A 136 3.59 12.50 -4.74
N ASN A 137 3.94 12.47 -3.48
CA ASN A 137 5.05 11.66 -2.98
C ASN A 137 4.65 11.02 -1.65
N ASP A 138 4.75 9.68 -1.59
CA ASP A 138 4.32 8.91 -0.42
C ASP A 138 5.01 9.35 0.88
N LEU A 139 6.32 9.59 0.82
CA LEU A 139 7.08 10.01 2.00
C LEU A 139 6.70 11.41 2.47
N SER A 140 6.47 12.33 1.54
CA SER A 140 6.03 13.70 1.87
C SER A 140 4.65 13.70 2.52
N ILE A 141 3.71 12.93 1.99
CA ILE A 141 2.37 12.76 2.57
C ILE A 141 2.45 12.12 3.96
N LEU A 142 3.26 11.09 4.11
CA LEU A 142 3.48 10.43 5.40
C LEU A 142 4.01 11.42 6.45
N ASN A 143 4.99 12.25 6.09
CA ASN A 143 5.56 13.26 6.98
C ASN A 143 4.55 14.35 7.35
N GLU A 144 3.71 14.76 6.41
CA GLU A 144 2.62 15.73 6.68
C GLU A 144 1.61 15.16 7.69
N LEU A 145 1.20 13.91 7.49
CA LEU A 145 0.12 13.29 8.25
C LEU A 145 0.54 12.79 9.65
N LYS A 146 1.79 12.37 9.84
CA LYS A 146 2.26 11.82 11.12
C LYS A 146 2.13 12.79 12.31
N ASP A 147 2.17 14.10 12.03
CA ASP A 147 2.12 15.14 13.06
C ASP A 147 0.69 15.56 13.41
N VAL A 148 -0.31 15.14 12.62
CA VAL A 148 -1.73 15.50 12.80
C VAL A 148 -2.62 14.30 13.17
N ILE A 149 -2.13 13.08 13.10
CA ILE A 149 -2.78 11.84 13.51
C ILE A 149 -2.21 11.35 14.82
#